data_cb4ac2084e32670ccda9d96f9c1c02da
#
_entry.id   cb4ac2084e32670ccda9d96f9c1c02da
#
_cell.length_a   1.000
_cell.length_b   1.000
_cell.length_c   1.000
_cell.angle_alpha   90.00
_cell.angle_beta   90.00
_cell.angle_gamma   90.00
#
_symmetry.space_group_name_H-M   'P 1'
#
loop_
_entity.id
_entity.type
_entity.pdbx_description
1 polymer ?
#
loop_
_entity_poly.entity_id
_entity_poly.type
_entity_poly.pdbx_seq_one_letter_code
_entity_poly.pdbx_strand_id
1 'polypeptide(L)'
;MDAPRRATDCCTRLSMENFANDAPDLRDEAFQETAAQLGMSKAIIEKDFWVCWSLKQLFALPSFGEQIIFKGGTSLSKAYDVIHRFSEDVDLSLDREQLGFVGDRDPEDPDLSGKKQKRLLQELEEAAKEAVGGQLLAEIQTAFGSSLEQRFTLSVDPSDPQTILFA
;
A
#
# COMPACT_ATOMS: atom_id res chain seq x y z
N MET A 1 22.46 35.01 28.01
CA MET A 1 22.41 33.52 28.08
C MET A 1 21.46 33.05 26.98
N ASP A 2 21.99 32.77 25.81
CA ASP A 2 21.23 32.32 24.68
C ASP A 2 21.01 30.80 24.79
N ALA A 3 19.75 30.38 24.73
CA ALA A 3 19.39 28.96 24.68
C ALA A 3 19.80 28.37 23.33
N PRO A 4 20.32 27.12 23.30
CA PRO A 4 20.71 26.49 22.06
C PRO A 4 19.48 26.23 21.19
N ARG A 5 19.51 26.73 19.96
CA ARG A 5 18.52 26.43 18.91
C ARG A 5 18.50 24.91 18.69
N ARG A 6 17.35 24.32 18.91
CA ARG A 6 17.13 22.88 18.75
C ARG A 6 17.39 22.45 17.30
N ALA A 7 18.13 21.37 17.14
CA ALA A 7 18.45 20.71 15.85
C ALA A 7 17.23 19.98 15.23
N THR A 8 16.05 20.61 15.27
CA THR A 8 14.78 20.07 14.73
C THR A 8 14.41 20.60 13.35
N ASP A 9 15.21 21.54 12.81
CA ASP A 9 14.83 22.26 11.57
C ASP A 9 15.43 21.65 10.28
N CYS A 10 16.27 20.63 10.36
CA CYS A 10 16.87 20.00 9.16
C CYS A 10 16.08 18.79 8.65
N CYS A 11 15.19 18.20 9.47
CA CYS A 11 14.42 17.00 9.09
C CYS A 11 13.08 17.30 8.41
N THR A 12 12.65 18.57 8.34
CA THR A 12 11.35 18.97 7.82
C THR A 12 11.32 19.19 6.30
N ARG A 13 12.44 19.04 5.61
CA ARG A 13 12.52 19.36 4.15
C ARG A 13 12.43 18.17 3.22
N LEU A 14 12.42 16.95 3.72
CA LEU A 14 12.29 15.75 2.89
C LEU A 14 11.11 14.91 3.40
N SER A 15 9.89 15.40 3.19
CA SER A 15 8.75 14.51 3.27
C SER A 15 8.77 13.59 2.05
N MET A 16 8.28 12.35 2.18
CA MET A 16 8.14 11.44 1.04
C MET A 16 7.34 12.07 -0.10
N GLU A 17 6.35 12.90 0.23
CA GLU A 17 5.52 13.61 -0.74
C GLU A 17 6.33 14.62 -1.55
N ASN A 18 7.19 15.40 -0.89
CA ASN A 18 8.05 16.37 -1.58
C ASN A 18 9.01 15.65 -2.52
N PHE A 19 9.69 14.60 -2.03
CA PHE A 19 10.59 13.81 -2.85
C PHE A 19 9.89 13.12 -4.03
N ALA A 20 8.67 12.60 -3.82
CA ALA A 20 7.87 12.02 -4.91
C ALA A 20 7.56 13.01 -6.03
N ASN A 21 7.50 14.31 -5.71
CA ASN A 21 7.21 15.40 -6.65
C ASN A 21 8.45 16.17 -7.11
N ASP A 22 9.66 15.80 -6.66
CA ASP A 22 10.90 16.38 -7.18
C ASP A 22 11.07 16.07 -8.68
N ALA A 23 11.90 16.87 -9.34
CA ALA A 23 12.22 16.64 -10.75
C ALA A 23 12.79 15.22 -10.95
N PRO A 24 12.43 14.54 -12.06
CA PRO A 24 12.86 13.16 -12.31
C PRO A 24 14.37 12.95 -12.19
N ASP A 25 15.16 13.91 -12.68
CA ASP A 25 16.63 13.84 -12.64
C ASP A 25 17.16 13.87 -11.20
N LEU A 26 16.54 14.68 -10.31
CA LEU A 26 16.93 14.75 -8.90
C LEU A 26 16.59 13.43 -8.15
N ARG A 27 15.43 12.86 -8.46
CA ARG A 27 15.07 11.55 -7.90
C ARG A 27 16.00 10.45 -8.40
N ASP A 28 16.33 10.47 -9.71
CA ASP A 28 17.23 9.50 -10.33
C ASP A 28 18.62 9.55 -9.69
N GLU A 29 19.15 10.74 -9.47
CA GLU A 29 20.44 10.96 -8.82
C GLU A 29 20.44 10.45 -7.38
N ALA A 30 19.39 10.75 -6.60
CA ALA A 30 19.25 10.28 -5.24
C ALA A 30 19.12 8.75 -5.15
N PHE A 31 18.37 8.12 -6.05
CA PHE A 31 18.28 6.67 -6.13
C PHE A 31 19.61 6.03 -6.52
N GLN A 32 20.35 6.63 -7.45
CA GLN A 32 21.68 6.17 -7.87
C GLN A 32 22.68 6.24 -6.72
N GLU A 33 22.70 7.34 -5.99
CA GLU A 33 23.59 7.54 -4.84
C GLU A 33 23.27 6.54 -3.72
N THR A 34 22.01 6.39 -3.37
CA THR A 34 21.55 5.43 -2.35
C THR A 34 21.90 3.99 -2.76
N ALA A 35 21.70 3.64 -4.01
CA ALA A 35 22.06 2.32 -4.56
C ALA A 35 23.57 2.03 -4.41
N ALA A 36 24.40 3.02 -4.70
CA ALA A 36 25.85 2.89 -4.53
C ALA A 36 26.26 2.72 -3.06
N GLN A 37 25.63 3.46 -2.15
CA GLN A 37 25.91 3.37 -0.70
C GLN A 37 25.49 2.02 -0.12
N LEU A 38 24.35 1.47 -0.56
CA LEU A 38 23.79 0.21 -0.03
C LEU A 38 24.26 -1.04 -0.80
N GLY A 39 24.97 -0.89 -1.92
CA GLY A 39 25.39 -1.99 -2.78
C GLY A 39 24.21 -2.71 -3.45
N MET A 40 23.12 -1.98 -3.74
CA MET A 40 21.90 -2.49 -4.36
C MET A 40 21.72 -1.93 -5.76
N SER A 41 20.81 -2.49 -6.57
CA SER A 41 20.47 -1.88 -7.85
C SER A 41 19.59 -0.65 -7.66
N LYS A 42 19.75 0.37 -8.51
CA LYS A 42 18.91 1.59 -8.50
C LYS A 42 17.42 1.22 -8.63
N ALA A 43 17.10 0.28 -9.50
CA ALA A 43 15.71 -0.15 -9.69
C ALA A 43 15.06 -0.71 -8.42
N ILE A 44 15.84 -1.41 -7.56
CA ILE A 44 15.35 -1.88 -6.26
C ILE A 44 15.08 -0.71 -5.32
N ILE A 45 15.99 0.27 -5.24
CA ILE A 45 15.82 1.45 -4.37
C ILE A 45 14.61 2.27 -4.80
N GLU A 46 14.45 2.51 -6.10
CA GLU A 46 13.30 3.23 -6.65
C GLU A 46 11.98 2.53 -6.34
N LYS A 47 11.89 1.24 -6.61
CA LYS A 47 10.69 0.45 -6.31
C LYS A 47 10.38 0.42 -4.81
N ASP A 48 11.39 0.30 -3.98
CA ASP A 48 11.27 0.32 -2.51
C ASP A 48 10.68 1.64 -2.02
N PHE A 49 11.13 2.75 -2.58
CA PHE A 49 10.56 4.06 -2.30
C PHE A 49 9.07 4.12 -2.67
N TRP A 50 8.70 3.68 -3.88
CA TRP A 50 7.32 3.72 -4.33
C TRP A 50 6.40 2.77 -3.53
N VAL A 51 6.90 1.61 -3.09
CA VAL A 51 6.19 0.72 -2.15
C VAL A 51 5.92 1.44 -0.84
N CYS A 52 6.93 2.05 -0.22
CA CYS A 52 6.76 2.78 1.05
C CYS A 52 5.83 3.99 0.90
N TRP A 53 5.94 4.74 -0.19
CA TRP A 53 5.07 5.87 -0.49
C TRP A 53 3.62 5.42 -0.67
N SER A 54 3.39 4.37 -1.45
CA SER A 54 2.05 3.80 -1.66
C SER A 54 1.41 3.31 -0.37
N LEU A 55 2.16 2.59 0.47
CA LEU A 55 1.68 2.14 1.78
C LEU A 55 1.24 3.31 2.66
N LYS A 56 2.02 4.39 2.69
CA LYS A 56 1.67 5.59 3.45
C LYS A 56 0.33 6.18 2.99
N GLN A 57 0.09 6.26 1.68
CA GLN A 57 -1.17 6.75 1.13
C GLN A 57 -2.33 5.80 1.44
N LEU A 58 -2.12 4.49 1.30
CA LEU A 58 -3.13 3.47 1.52
C LEU A 58 -3.62 3.44 2.97
N PHE A 59 -2.71 3.53 3.95
CA PHE A 59 -3.09 3.60 5.36
C PHE A 59 -3.71 4.93 5.78
N ALA A 60 -3.64 5.96 4.95
CA ALA A 60 -4.29 7.25 5.15
C ALA A 60 -5.67 7.35 4.46
N LEU A 61 -6.13 6.32 3.76
CA LEU A 61 -7.44 6.33 3.08
C LEU A 61 -8.59 6.50 4.08
N PRO A 62 -9.56 7.38 3.80
CA PRO A 62 -10.64 7.70 4.74
C PRO A 62 -11.51 6.51 5.12
N SER A 63 -11.85 5.65 4.14
CA SER A 63 -12.77 4.53 4.37
C SER A 63 -12.03 3.21 4.59
N PHE A 64 -10.88 3.03 3.97
CA PHE A 64 -10.17 1.75 3.97
C PHE A 64 -8.91 1.73 4.84
N GLY A 65 -8.33 2.88 5.21
CA GLY A 65 -7.04 2.93 5.88
C GLY A 65 -6.97 2.14 7.19
N GLU A 66 -8.00 2.18 8.01
CA GLU A 66 -8.11 1.40 9.25
C GLU A 66 -8.57 -0.05 9.03
N GLN A 67 -9.07 -0.38 7.83
CA GLN A 67 -9.62 -1.69 7.48
C GLN A 67 -8.62 -2.58 6.74
N ILE A 68 -7.52 -1.99 6.27
CA ILE A 68 -6.48 -2.70 5.54
C ILE A 68 -5.50 -3.32 6.53
N ILE A 69 -5.29 -4.62 6.38
CA ILE A 69 -4.27 -5.37 7.10
C ILE A 69 -3.12 -5.66 6.14
N PHE A 70 -1.93 -5.17 6.48
CA PHE A 70 -0.73 -5.41 5.70
C PHE A 70 -0.20 -6.81 5.93
N LYS A 71 -0.08 -7.58 4.87
CA LYS A 71 0.32 -8.99 4.88
C LYS A 71 1.53 -9.26 3.98
N GLY A 72 1.85 -10.53 3.82
CA GLY A 72 2.85 -11.03 2.87
C GLY A 72 4.29 -10.73 3.20
N GLY A 73 5.17 -10.98 2.24
CA GLY A 73 6.61 -10.80 2.36
C GLY A 73 7.02 -9.35 2.62
N THR A 74 6.32 -8.39 2.01
CA THR A 74 6.59 -6.97 2.18
C THR A 74 6.30 -6.51 3.61
N SER A 75 5.25 -7.03 4.27
CA SER A 75 4.99 -6.72 5.67
C SER A 75 6.09 -7.26 6.60
N LEU A 76 6.58 -8.47 6.35
CA LEU A 76 7.67 -9.07 7.13
C LEU A 76 8.98 -8.30 6.95
N SER A 77 9.21 -7.71 5.80
CA SER A 77 10.38 -6.88 5.53
C SER A 77 10.23 -5.47 6.11
N LYS A 78 9.11 -4.78 5.85
CA LYS A 78 8.94 -3.35 6.16
C LYS A 78 8.44 -3.05 7.56
N ALA A 79 7.51 -3.87 8.08
CA ALA A 79 6.91 -3.62 9.38
C ALA A 79 7.61 -4.39 10.51
N TYR A 80 8.14 -5.57 10.22
CA TYR A 80 8.72 -6.46 11.24
C TYR A 80 10.23 -6.66 11.14
N ASP A 81 10.86 -6.20 10.04
CA ASP A 81 12.31 -6.36 9.77
C ASP A 81 12.84 -7.81 9.94
N VAL A 82 11.98 -8.78 9.64
CA VAL A 82 12.28 -10.22 9.80
C VAL A 82 13.02 -10.79 8.60
N ILE A 83 12.76 -10.25 7.42
CA ILE A 83 13.40 -10.68 6.17
C ILE A 83 13.98 -9.48 5.43
N HIS A 84 15.22 -9.64 4.94
CA HIS A 84 15.95 -8.58 4.22
C HIS A 84 15.89 -8.81 2.71
N ARG A 85 14.72 -9.14 2.19
CA ARG A 85 14.52 -9.23 0.73
C ARG A 85 13.56 -8.15 0.27
N PHE A 86 13.85 -7.60 -0.89
CA PHE A 86 12.92 -6.71 -1.58
C PHE A 86 11.70 -7.50 -2.10
N SER A 87 10.51 -6.89 -2.02
CA SER A 87 9.28 -7.36 -2.67
C SER A 87 8.61 -6.16 -3.34
N GLU A 88 8.18 -6.35 -4.57
CA GLU A 88 7.49 -5.31 -5.36
C GLU A 88 5.99 -5.27 -5.06
N ASP A 89 5.47 -6.40 -4.57
CA ASP A 89 4.05 -6.56 -4.33
C ASP A 89 3.69 -6.10 -2.92
N VAL A 90 2.56 -5.43 -2.80
CA VAL A 90 1.96 -5.00 -1.54
C VAL A 90 0.73 -5.85 -1.30
N ASP A 91 0.87 -6.85 -0.44
CA ASP A 91 -0.23 -7.75 -0.07
C ASP A 91 -1.08 -7.10 1.02
N LEU A 92 -2.34 -6.83 0.71
CA LEU A 92 -3.31 -6.26 1.64
C LEU A 92 -4.50 -7.21 1.82
N SER A 93 -5.04 -7.24 3.02
CA SER A 93 -6.29 -7.91 3.31
C SER A 93 -7.33 -6.89 3.70
N LEU A 94 -8.49 -6.94 3.09
CA LEU A 94 -9.65 -6.19 3.54
C LEU A 94 -10.33 -6.95 4.69
N ASP A 95 -10.83 -6.21 5.67
CA ASP A 95 -11.60 -6.79 6.74
C ASP A 95 -12.95 -7.30 6.21
N ARG A 96 -13.21 -8.61 6.38
CA ARG A 96 -14.45 -9.23 5.94
C ARG A 96 -15.70 -8.66 6.63
N GLU A 97 -15.54 -8.16 7.87
CA GLU A 97 -16.63 -7.55 8.60
C GLU A 97 -17.13 -6.28 7.90
N GLN A 98 -16.22 -5.51 7.35
CA GLN A 98 -16.54 -4.31 6.57
C GLN A 98 -17.23 -4.65 5.23
N LEU A 99 -16.98 -5.84 4.71
CA LEU A 99 -17.67 -6.36 3.52
C LEU A 99 -19.04 -6.98 3.88
N GLY A 100 -19.49 -6.90 5.15
CA GLY A 100 -20.78 -7.39 5.62
C GLY A 100 -20.82 -8.91 5.87
N PHE A 101 -19.65 -9.54 6.09
CA PHE A 101 -19.56 -10.97 6.39
C PHE A 101 -19.37 -11.22 7.88
N VAL A 102 -20.46 -10.98 8.64
CA VAL A 102 -20.56 -11.16 10.09
C VAL A 102 -21.82 -11.94 10.45
N GLY A 103 -21.84 -12.53 11.64
CA GLY A 103 -22.99 -13.28 12.16
C GLY A 103 -23.40 -14.42 11.22
N ASP A 104 -24.64 -14.45 10.78
CA ASP A 104 -25.16 -15.50 9.88
C ASP A 104 -24.45 -15.61 8.53
N ARG A 105 -23.66 -14.59 8.17
CA ARG A 105 -22.85 -14.55 6.96
C ARG A 105 -21.35 -14.72 7.23
N ASP A 106 -20.94 -15.04 8.46
CA ASP A 106 -19.52 -15.31 8.76
C ASP A 106 -19.12 -16.68 8.18
N PRO A 107 -18.21 -16.73 7.19
CA PRO A 107 -17.75 -17.99 6.60
C PRO A 107 -16.88 -18.83 7.54
N GLU A 108 -16.42 -18.27 8.66
CA GLU A 108 -15.61 -18.97 9.67
C GLU A 108 -16.44 -19.52 10.83
N ASP A 109 -17.75 -19.33 10.82
CA ASP A 109 -18.65 -19.92 11.83
C ASP A 109 -18.53 -21.46 11.80
N PRO A 110 -18.10 -22.10 12.91
CA PRO A 110 -17.88 -23.54 12.98
C PRO A 110 -19.15 -24.38 12.82
N ASP A 111 -20.33 -23.80 13.02
CA ASP A 111 -21.61 -24.48 12.91
C ASP A 111 -22.16 -24.52 11.47
N LEU A 112 -21.43 -23.94 10.50
CA LEU A 112 -21.85 -23.94 9.10
C LEU A 112 -21.71 -25.32 8.47
N SER A 113 -22.70 -25.70 7.65
CA SER A 113 -22.49 -26.81 6.71
C SER A 113 -21.45 -26.43 5.67
N GLY A 114 -20.61 -27.39 5.24
CA GLY A 114 -19.59 -27.15 4.22
C GLY A 114 -20.12 -26.53 2.92
N LYS A 115 -21.38 -26.82 2.54
CA LYS A 115 -22.04 -26.21 1.39
C LYS A 115 -22.32 -24.72 1.62
N LYS A 116 -22.80 -24.34 2.82
CA LYS A 116 -23.06 -22.93 3.17
C LYS A 116 -21.74 -22.14 3.27
N GLN A 117 -20.75 -22.74 3.92
CA GLN A 117 -19.41 -22.15 4.02
C GLN A 117 -18.82 -21.84 2.62
N LYS A 118 -18.82 -22.82 1.71
CA LYS A 118 -18.30 -22.63 0.35
C LYS A 118 -19.03 -21.51 -0.39
N ARG A 119 -20.36 -21.42 -0.23
CA ARG A 119 -21.14 -20.33 -0.84
C ARG A 119 -20.75 -18.97 -0.27
N LEU A 120 -20.63 -18.84 1.06
CA LEU A 120 -20.25 -17.59 1.70
C LEU A 120 -18.83 -17.14 1.32
N LEU A 121 -17.89 -18.08 1.17
CA LEU A 121 -16.54 -17.75 0.67
C LEU A 121 -16.56 -17.24 -0.78
N GLN A 122 -17.40 -17.79 -1.64
CA GLN A 122 -17.58 -17.27 -2.99
C GLN A 122 -18.22 -15.87 -3.01
N GLU A 123 -19.26 -15.67 -2.17
CA GLU A 123 -19.88 -14.34 -2.02
C GLU A 123 -18.88 -13.30 -1.48
N LEU A 124 -18.03 -13.69 -0.52
CA LEU A 124 -16.98 -12.82 0.03
C LEU A 124 -15.93 -12.46 -1.04
N GLU A 125 -15.52 -13.43 -1.86
CA GLU A 125 -14.59 -13.21 -2.96
C GLU A 125 -15.15 -12.19 -3.98
N GLU A 126 -16.41 -12.34 -4.37
CA GLU A 126 -17.05 -11.40 -5.29
C GLU A 126 -17.22 -10.00 -4.67
N ALA A 127 -17.59 -9.93 -3.38
CA ALA A 127 -17.68 -8.65 -2.66
C ALA A 127 -16.30 -7.96 -2.56
N ALA A 128 -15.24 -8.72 -2.36
CA ALA A 128 -13.88 -8.18 -2.34
C ALA A 128 -13.46 -7.63 -3.73
N LYS A 129 -13.75 -8.35 -4.82
CA LYS A 129 -13.50 -7.87 -6.19
C LYS A 129 -14.25 -6.57 -6.49
N GLU A 130 -15.52 -6.50 -6.09
CA GLU A 130 -16.35 -5.30 -6.26
C GLU A 130 -15.79 -4.11 -5.44
N ALA A 131 -15.40 -4.35 -4.19
CA ALA A 131 -14.79 -3.32 -3.36
C ALA A 131 -13.46 -2.81 -3.94
N VAL A 132 -12.59 -3.71 -4.42
CA VAL A 132 -11.29 -3.37 -5.02
C VAL A 132 -11.47 -2.57 -6.31
N GLY A 133 -12.31 -3.04 -7.25
CA GLY A 133 -12.53 -2.37 -8.54
C GLY A 133 -13.41 -1.12 -8.45
N GLY A 134 -14.12 -0.95 -7.34
CA GLY A 134 -15.05 0.16 -7.11
C GLY A 134 -14.48 1.22 -6.17
N GLN A 135 -14.95 1.20 -4.92
CA GLN A 135 -14.68 2.26 -3.95
C GLN A 135 -13.20 2.36 -3.59
N LEU A 136 -12.50 1.25 -3.39
CA LEU A 136 -11.07 1.28 -3.03
C LEU A 136 -10.24 1.92 -4.14
N LEU A 137 -10.41 1.50 -5.40
CA LEU A 137 -9.71 2.09 -6.54
C LEU A 137 -9.98 3.60 -6.65
N ALA A 138 -11.24 4.03 -6.47
CA ALA A 138 -11.60 5.45 -6.53
C ALA A 138 -10.97 6.28 -5.41
N GLU A 139 -10.90 5.74 -4.18
CA GLU A 139 -10.21 6.40 -3.07
C GLU A 139 -8.70 6.48 -3.30
N ILE A 140 -8.08 5.41 -3.80
CA ILE A 140 -6.65 5.41 -4.15
C ILE A 140 -6.37 6.45 -5.25
N GLN A 141 -7.19 6.50 -6.30
CA GLN A 141 -7.05 7.51 -7.37
C GLN A 141 -7.11 8.93 -6.82
N THR A 142 -8.03 9.18 -5.89
CA THR A 142 -8.17 10.49 -5.25
C THR A 142 -6.98 10.83 -4.36
N ALA A 143 -6.52 9.90 -3.52
CA ALA A 143 -5.39 10.07 -2.63
C ALA A 143 -4.09 10.30 -3.41
N PHE A 144 -3.80 9.46 -4.40
CA PHE A 144 -2.60 9.57 -5.24
C PHE A 144 -2.64 10.86 -6.08
N GLY A 145 -3.80 11.19 -6.68
CA GLY A 145 -3.97 12.41 -7.46
C GLY A 145 -3.86 13.71 -6.66
N SER A 146 -4.10 13.66 -5.34
CA SER A 146 -3.88 14.81 -4.46
C SER A 146 -2.43 14.93 -3.96
N SER A 147 -1.66 13.84 -4.05
CA SER A 147 -0.29 13.74 -3.50
C SER A 147 0.80 13.73 -4.57
N LEU A 148 0.47 13.40 -5.83
CA LEU A 148 1.40 13.35 -6.97
C LEU A 148 1.03 14.42 -8.00
N GLU A 149 2.00 15.24 -8.36
CA GLU A 149 1.89 16.23 -9.44
C GLU A 149 2.19 15.61 -10.82
N GLN A 150 2.91 14.50 -10.84
CA GLN A 150 3.24 13.76 -12.06
C GLN A 150 2.10 12.85 -12.50
N ARG A 151 2.11 12.50 -13.79
CA ARG A 151 1.12 11.54 -14.34
C ARG A 151 1.41 10.15 -13.82
N PHE A 152 0.35 9.45 -13.46
CA PHE A 152 0.37 8.05 -13.07
C PHE A 152 -0.85 7.33 -13.64
N THR A 153 -0.84 6.01 -13.63
CA THR A 153 -2.00 5.19 -13.96
C THR A 153 -2.32 4.23 -12.82
N LEU A 154 -3.61 4.06 -12.57
CA LEU A 154 -4.15 3.05 -11.67
C LEU A 154 -5.23 2.27 -12.42
N SER A 155 -5.13 0.96 -12.42
CA SER A 155 -6.14 0.09 -13.04
C SER A 155 -6.20 -1.24 -12.32
N VAL A 156 -7.37 -1.89 -12.37
CA VAL A 156 -7.50 -3.29 -11.95
C VAL A 156 -6.81 -4.17 -12.97
N ASP A 157 -6.05 -5.16 -12.52
CA ASP A 157 -5.46 -6.16 -13.40
C ASP A 157 -6.56 -7.01 -14.07
N PRO A 158 -6.63 -7.06 -15.41
CA PRO A 158 -7.62 -7.85 -16.11
C PRO A 158 -7.55 -9.36 -15.83
N SER A 159 -6.38 -9.86 -15.41
CA SER A 159 -6.15 -11.27 -15.09
C SER A 159 -6.44 -11.61 -13.63
N ASP A 160 -6.39 -10.62 -12.74
CA ASP A 160 -6.70 -10.76 -11.32
C ASP A 160 -7.48 -9.55 -10.80
N PRO A 161 -8.84 -9.62 -10.75
CA PRO A 161 -9.68 -8.52 -10.31
C PRO A 161 -9.48 -8.04 -8.86
N GLN A 162 -8.66 -8.72 -8.07
CA GLN A 162 -8.27 -8.31 -6.73
C GLN A 162 -6.95 -7.53 -6.69
N THR A 163 -6.29 -7.36 -7.84
CA THR A 163 -5.02 -6.65 -7.97
C THR A 163 -5.22 -5.28 -8.61
N ILE A 164 -4.64 -4.24 -8.01
CA ILE A 164 -4.54 -2.89 -8.57
C ILE A 164 -3.10 -2.67 -9.04
N LEU A 165 -2.95 -2.30 -10.29
CA LEU A 165 -1.68 -1.93 -10.91
C LEU A 165 -1.46 -0.42 -10.78
N PHE A 166 -0.27 -0.03 -10.33
CA PHE A 166 0.21 1.37 -10.25
C PHE A 166 1.45 1.55 -11.11
N ALA A 167 1.42 2.53 -12.02
CA ALA A 167 2.53 2.84 -12.93
C ALA A 167 2.66 4.36 -13.19
#